data_d719cb9ef49222750fd2b2c8172676bf
#
_entry.id   d719cb9ef49222750fd2b2c8172676bf
#
_cell.length_a   1.000
_cell.length_b   1.000
_cell.length_c   1.000
_cell.angle_alpha   90.00
_cell.angle_beta   90.00
_cell.angle_gamma   90.00
#
_symmetry.space_group_name_H-M   'P 1'
#
loop_
_entity.id
_entity.type
_entity.pdbx_description
1 polymer ?
#
loop_
_entity_poly.entity_id
_entity_poly.type
_entity_poly.pdbx_seq_one_letter_code
_entity_poly.pdbx_strand_id
1 'polypeptide(L)'
;MDLVKKINNRSARVGVIGLGYVGLPLVIEFTLKNFSVTGFDVDQAKIDLLKKGKSYIKHIDISPLMNITHSTKRIASKTRAASSVSASNSTLKRPASGYPDSSLKFNPSTDFSQLKNMDCILVCVPTPLNKNREPDMTYVFNTTKTIAQYLRKGQLIILESTTYPGTTDEDMRAILEKSGLKAGKDFYLAFSPEREDPANKDFSLRTVPKVVGGYTKGCLKAAKALYDTIVVTTVPVSSTKVAEATKLLENIYRSINIALVNELKVLFDRMGINIWEVIEAAKTKPFGFQPFYPGPGLGGHCIPLDPFYLSWKAHEYDFSTKFIELAGEINTSMPDYVVSKVMKALNDVGKPMKGSKILILGLAYKANVDDDRESPSYRLIEKLEELGAQVSYNDPYVPVIRKSREYAKYAGRKSTKISGNFDLVLIATAHDEYKDIDFKSFGIPIVDTRAVLKGKSKLFYSA
;
A
#
# COMPACT_ATOMS: atom_id res chain seq x y z
N MET A 1 18.30 17.07 25.82
CA MET A 1 16.90 16.73 26.24
C MET A 1 16.64 15.32 25.76
N ASP A 2 16.10 14.45 26.60
CA ASP A 2 15.78 13.07 26.25
C ASP A 2 14.79 13.04 25.09
N LEU A 3 15.01 12.19 24.09
CA LEU A 3 14.17 12.08 22.90
C LEU A 3 12.69 11.80 23.25
N VAL A 4 12.44 10.90 24.21
CA VAL A 4 11.09 10.58 24.68
C VAL A 4 10.37 11.81 25.24
N LYS A 5 11.08 12.70 25.95
CA LYS A 5 10.50 13.98 26.41
C LYS A 5 10.15 14.89 25.26
N LYS A 6 11.00 14.98 24.20
CA LYS A 6 10.69 15.75 22.98
C LYS A 6 9.49 15.21 22.24
N ILE A 7 9.34 13.88 22.17
CA ILE A 7 8.19 13.23 21.55
C ILE A 7 6.91 13.57 22.34
N ASN A 8 6.94 13.39 23.64
CA ASN A 8 5.74 13.59 24.50
C ASN A 8 5.24 15.04 24.49
N ASN A 9 6.14 16.02 24.45
CA ASN A 9 5.77 17.44 24.38
C ASN A 9 5.63 17.98 22.95
N ARG A 10 5.74 17.12 21.92
CA ARG A 10 5.62 17.47 20.49
C ARG A 10 6.71 18.38 19.94
N SER A 11 7.84 18.55 20.65
CA SER A 11 8.97 19.32 20.15
C SER A 11 9.95 18.53 19.29
N ALA A 12 9.79 17.22 19.20
CA ALA A 12 10.55 16.38 18.27
C ALA A 12 10.23 16.74 16.81
N ARG A 13 11.25 16.84 15.96
CA ARG A 13 11.13 17.03 14.52
C ARG A 13 11.10 15.69 13.84
N VAL A 14 10.05 15.42 13.04
CA VAL A 14 9.85 14.15 12.35
C VAL A 14 10.21 14.30 10.87
N GLY A 15 11.10 13.47 10.38
CA GLY A 15 11.41 13.32 8.96
C GLY A 15 10.77 12.04 8.42
N VAL A 16 10.06 12.11 7.29
CA VAL A 16 9.50 10.93 6.60
C VAL A 16 10.10 10.87 5.21
N ILE A 17 10.82 9.79 4.89
CA ILE A 17 11.47 9.57 3.59
C ILE A 17 10.65 8.62 2.75
N GLY A 18 10.24 9.08 1.55
CA GLY A 18 9.34 8.38 0.66
C GLY A 18 7.88 8.79 0.90
N LEU A 19 7.35 9.68 0.05
CA LEU A 19 6.01 10.24 0.18
C LEU A 19 5.00 9.46 -0.68
N GLY A 20 5.06 8.12 -0.63
CA GLY A 20 4.11 7.22 -1.25
C GLY A 20 2.88 6.93 -0.40
N TYR A 21 2.25 5.78 -0.66
CA TYR A 21 1.05 5.30 0.03
C TYR A 21 1.25 5.04 1.54
N VAL A 22 2.48 4.86 2.00
CA VAL A 22 2.84 4.68 3.41
C VAL A 22 3.25 6.01 4.05
N GLY A 23 4.18 6.72 3.44
CA GLY A 23 4.78 7.90 4.06
C GLY A 23 3.87 9.11 4.09
N LEU A 24 3.02 9.33 3.08
CA LEU A 24 2.13 10.49 3.06
C LEU A 24 1.05 10.44 4.16
N PRO A 25 0.37 9.31 4.45
CA PRO A 25 -0.49 9.16 5.61
C PRO A 25 0.22 9.43 6.95
N LEU A 26 1.45 8.94 7.12
CA LEU A 26 2.25 9.20 8.33
C LEU A 26 2.54 10.69 8.51
N VAL A 27 2.91 11.40 7.42
CA VAL A 27 3.10 12.86 7.43
C VAL A 27 1.82 13.55 7.92
N ILE A 28 0.66 13.15 7.41
CA ILE A 28 -0.64 13.73 7.79
C ILE A 28 -0.89 13.50 9.29
N GLU A 29 -0.76 12.27 9.76
CA GLU A 29 -1.05 11.94 11.17
C GLU A 29 -0.09 12.66 12.14
N PHE A 30 1.21 12.69 11.88
CA PHE A 30 2.14 13.43 12.73
C PHE A 30 1.87 14.94 12.72
N THR A 31 1.52 15.50 11.56
CA THR A 31 1.19 16.94 11.45
C THR A 31 -0.09 17.27 12.24
N LEU A 32 -1.12 16.43 12.14
CA LEU A 32 -2.36 16.54 12.92
C LEU A 32 -2.11 16.45 14.43
N LYS A 33 -1.08 15.72 14.86
CA LYS A 33 -0.66 15.61 16.26
C LYS A 33 0.33 16.69 16.68
N ASN A 34 0.44 17.77 15.90
CA ASN A 34 1.24 18.95 16.20
C ASN A 34 2.76 18.75 16.19
N PHE A 35 3.29 17.75 15.52
CA PHE A 35 4.71 17.66 15.23
C PHE A 35 5.11 18.59 14.09
N SER A 36 6.37 19.07 14.10
CA SER A 36 7.02 19.65 12.93
C SER A 36 7.50 18.50 12.04
N VAL A 37 6.94 18.38 10.83
CA VAL A 37 7.20 17.27 9.92
C VAL A 37 7.88 17.76 8.65
N THR A 38 8.99 17.11 8.27
CA THR A 38 9.61 17.27 6.95
C THR A 38 9.42 15.97 6.15
N GLY A 39 8.74 16.08 5.01
CA GLY A 39 8.58 14.97 4.09
C GLY A 39 9.66 15.02 3.00
N PHE A 40 10.41 13.95 2.83
CA PHE A 40 11.47 13.83 1.82
C PHE A 40 11.06 12.89 0.69
N ASP A 41 11.22 13.32 -0.54
CA ASP A 41 11.10 12.47 -1.73
C ASP A 41 12.11 12.91 -2.77
N VAL A 42 12.61 11.98 -3.58
CA VAL A 42 13.53 12.27 -4.69
C VAL A 42 12.82 12.89 -5.90
N ASP A 43 11.49 12.73 -5.98
CA ASP A 43 10.66 13.22 -7.07
C ASP A 43 10.24 14.68 -6.83
N GLN A 44 10.88 15.61 -7.53
CA GLN A 44 10.59 17.04 -7.44
C GLN A 44 9.14 17.36 -7.82
N ALA A 45 8.53 16.60 -8.77
CA ALA A 45 7.15 16.84 -9.18
C ALA A 45 6.15 16.59 -8.04
N LYS A 46 6.37 15.54 -7.23
CA LYS A 46 5.58 15.29 -6.03
C LYS A 46 5.72 16.42 -5.00
N ILE A 47 6.95 16.86 -4.75
CA ILE A 47 7.24 17.97 -3.84
C ILE A 47 6.53 19.25 -4.29
N ASP A 48 6.56 19.57 -5.58
CA ASP A 48 5.91 20.75 -6.13
C ASP A 48 4.37 20.69 -6.02
N LEU A 49 3.78 19.50 -6.20
CA LEU A 49 2.35 19.29 -6.00
C LEU A 49 1.97 19.49 -4.54
N LEU A 50 2.71 18.90 -3.61
CA LEU A 50 2.45 19.06 -2.17
C LEU A 50 2.60 20.52 -1.72
N LYS A 51 3.59 21.26 -2.22
CA LYS A 51 3.74 22.71 -1.99
C LYS A 51 2.54 23.52 -2.50
N LYS A 52 1.89 23.07 -3.57
CA LYS A 52 0.67 23.66 -4.14
C LYS A 52 -0.61 23.19 -3.45
N GLY A 53 -0.53 22.34 -2.43
CA GLY A 53 -1.69 21.77 -1.76
C GLY A 53 -2.47 20.75 -2.60
N LYS A 54 -1.81 20.07 -3.54
CA LYS A 54 -2.43 19.07 -4.42
C LYS A 54 -1.90 17.69 -4.11
N SER A 55 -2.82 16.74 -3.87
CA SER A 55 -2.48 15.32 -3.76
C SER A 55 -2.24 14.72 -5.15
N TYR A 56 -1.25 13.84 -5.27
CA TYR A 56 -1.03 12.98 -6.43
C TYR A 56 -1.57 11.56 -6.22
N ILE A 57 -2.08 11.27 -5.01
CA ILE A 57 -2.75 10.01 -4.65
C ILE A 57 -4.22 10.35 -4.38
N LYS A 58 -5.13 9.94 -5.28
CA LYS A 58 -6.53 10.41 -5.30
C LYS A 58 -7.29 10.18 -4.00
N HIS A 59 -7.09 9.03 -3.37
CA HIS A 59 -7.82 8.67 -2.14
C HIS A 59 -7.14 9.19 -0.86
N ILE A 60 -6.01 9.89 -0.94
CA ILE A 60 -5.37 10.54 0.22
C ILE A 60 -5.69 12.02 0.20
N ASP A 61 -6.53 12.44 1.16
CA ASP A 61 -6.84 13.85 1.37
C ASP A 61 -5.70 14.54 2.13
N ILE A 62 -5.05 15.51 1.49
CA ILE A 62 -3.99 16.32 2.09
C ILE A 62 -4.50 17.67 2.63
N SER A 63 -5.82 17.94 2.58
CA SER A 63 -6.41 19.17 3.11
C SER A 63 -6.06 19.43 4.59
N PRO A 64 -5.88 18.42 5.46
CA PRO A 64 -5.41 18.64 6.82
C PRO A 64 -4.04 19.31 6.91
N LEU A 65 -3.15 19.10 5.93
CA LEU A 65 -1.83 19.76 5.87
C LEU A 65 -1.96 21.25 5.53
N MET A 66 -3.02 21.65 4.78
CA MET A 66 -3.26 23.02 4.32
C MET A 66 -4.05 23.86 5.33
N ASN A 67 -5.00 23.27 6.04
CA ASN A 67 -5.87 23.97 6.99
C ASN A 67 -5.09 24.52 8.19
N ILE A 68 -3.95 23.93 8.53
CA ILE A 68 -3.05 24.42 9.59
C ILE A 68 -2.43 25.77 9.18
N THR A 69 -2.19 26.00 7.88
CA THR A 69 -1.63 27.25 7.35
C THR A 69 -2.69 28.38 7.28
N HIS A 70 -3.96 28.07 7.08
CA HIS A 70 -5.05 29.08 7.00
C HIS A 70 -5.55 29.53 8.36
N SER A 71 -5.53 28.67 9.37
CA SER A 71 -5.90 29.05 10.75
C SER A 71 -4.95 30.10 11.33
N THR A 72 -3.65 30.00 11.05
CA THR A 72 -2.64 31.00 11.48
C THR A 72 -2.79 32.34 10.76
N LYS A 73 -3.15 32.36 9.46
CA LYS A 73 -3.42 33.63 8.75
C LYS A 73 -4.68 34.32 9.26
N ARG A 74 -5.74 33.57 9.62
CA ARG A 74 -6.97 34.14 10.20
C ARG A 74 -6.77 34.71 11.59
N ILE A 75 -5.92 34.15 12.43
CA ILE A 75 -5.59 34.65 13.75
C ILE A 75 -4.72 35.92 13.63
N ALA A 76 -3.74 35.93 12.72
CA ALA A 76 -2.91 37.10 12.47
C ALA A 76 -3.69 38.27 11.85
N SER A 77 -4.69 37.99 10.99
CA SER A 77 -5.54 39.07 10.44
C SER A 77 -6.56 39.63 11.47
N LYS A 78 -7.08 38.79 12.39
CA LYS A 78 -7.96 39.25 13.49
C LYS A 78 -7.19 40.04 14.55
N THR A 79 -5.93 39.74 14.83
CA THR A 79 -5.10 40.51 15.77
C THR A 79 -4.69 41.87 15.21
N ARG A 80 -4.57 42.03 13.88
CA ARG A 80 -4.31 43.34 13.26
C ARG A 80 -5.57 44.24 13.18
N ALA A 81 -6.76 43.64 13.13
CA ALA A 81 -8.00 44.41 13.12
C ALA A 81 -8.48 44.87 14.51
N ALA A 82 -7.91 44.31 15.60
CA ALA A 82 -8.30 44.62 16.98
C ALA A 82 -7.40 45.68 17.66
N SER A 83 -6.40 46.26 16.95
CA SER A 83 -5.47 47.24 17.55
C SER A 83 -5.86 48.71 17.38
N SER A 84 -7.12 49.01 17.06
CA SER A 84 -7.58 50.39 16.90
C SER A 84 -8.77 50.75 17.81
N VAL A 85 -8.80 50.28 19.08
CA VAL A 85 -9.69 50.85 20.11
C VAL A 85 -8.92 50.98 21.42
N SER A 86 -8.97 52.19 21.91
CA SER A 86 -8.35 52.87 23.05
C SER A 86 -8.16 52.07 24.35
N ALA A 87 -7.10 52.50 25.05
CA ALA A 87 -6.66 52.11 26.37
C ALA A 87 -7.67 52.46 27.50
N SER A 88 -7.93 51.51 28.39
CA SER A 88 -8.21 51.78 29.79
C SER A 88 -7.68 50.62 30.66
N ASN A 89 -7.01 50.99 31.75
CA ASN A 89 -6.29 50.14 32.69
C ASN A 89 -7.14 49.08 33.38
N SER A 90 -6.66 47.83 33.38
CA SER A 90 -6.79 46.95 34.53
C SER A 90 -5.71 45.85 34.48
N THR A 91 -4.91 45.82 35.54
CA THR A 91 -3.85 44.85 35.81
C THR A 91 -4.41 43.46 36.11
N LEU A 92 -4.36 42.54 35.14
CA LEU A 92 -4.51 41.11 35.38
C LEU A 92 -3.28 40.40 34.81
N LYS A 93 -2.49 39.80 35.69
CA LYS A 93 -1.34 38.97 35.38
C LYS A 93 -1.78 37.81 34.47
N ARG A 94 -1.31 37.80 33.21
CA ARG A 94 -1.44 36.66 32.30
C ARG A 94 -0.47 35.54 32.73
N PRO A 95 -0.92 34.27 32.77
CA PRO A 95 -0.01 33.15 32.87
C PRO A 95 0.79 33.07 31.54
N ALA A 96 2.08 32.79 31.63
CA ALA A 96 2.96 32.63 30.51
C ALA A 96 2.55 31.38 29.69
N SER A 97 1.73 31.55 28.67
CA SER A 97 1.43 30.53 27.68
C SER A 97 2.53 30.58 26.61
N GLY A 98 3.52 29.73 26.77
CA GLY A 98 4.47 29.44 25.71
C GLY A 98 3.77 28.70 24.56
N TYR A 99 3.13 29.42 23.64
CA TYR A 99 2.70 28.88 22.36
C TYR A 99 3.95 28.83 21.45
N PRO A 100 4.31 27.67 20.89
CA PRO A 100 5.40 27.60 19.91
C PRO A 100 4.99 28.35 18.64
N ASP A 101 6.00 28.95 18.03
CA ASP A 101 6.02 29.72 16.80
C ASP A 101 5.15 29.11 15.68
N SER A 102 4.33 29.96 15.03
CA SER A 102 3.29 29.62 14.05
C SER A 102 3.82 29.32 12.64
N SER A 103 5.05 28.83 12.49
CA SER A 103 5.61 28.42 11.21
C SER A 103 5.16 27.01 10.81
N LEU A 104 4.90 26.84 9.52
CA LEU A 104 4.44 25.63 8.82
C LEU A 104 4.87 24.31 9.50
N LYS A 105 3.89 23.53 9.98
CA LYS A 105 4.14 22.23 10.61
C LYS A 105 4.56 21.14 9.62
N PHE A 106 4.31 21.33 8.32
CA PHE A 106 4.74 20.42 7.25
C PHE A 106 5.60 21.13 6.20
N ASN A 107 6.73 20.51 5.86
CA ASN A 107 7.68 21.00 4.85
C ASN A 107 8.06 19.85 3.88
N PRO A 108 7.54 19.81 2.65
CA PRO A 108 8.00 18.85 1.63
C PRO A 108 9.32 19.32 0.98
N SER A 109 10.31 18.42 0.88
CA SER A 109 11.67 18.76 0.45
C SER A 109 12.36 17.64 -0.34
N THR A 110 13.21 18.03 -1.31
CA THR A 110 14.20 17.14 -1.93
C THR A 110 15.60 17.29 -1.31
N ASP A 111 15.77 18.22 -0.36
CA ASP A 111 17.05 18.47 0.31
C ASP A 111 17.23 17.56 1.53
N PHE A 112 17.91 16.44 1.32
CA PHE A 112 18.23 15.46 2.36
C PHE A 112 19.25 15.95 3.40
N SER A 113 19.95 17.07 3.18
CA SER A 113 20.84 17.64 4.20
C SER A 113 20.10 18.06 5.46
N GLN A 114 18.79 18.29 5.37
CA GLN A 114 17.91 18.61 6.50
C GLN A 114 17.71 17.44 7.46
N LEU A 115 18.07 16.19 7.09
CA LEU A 115 18.02 15.02 7.98
C LEU A 115 18.82 15.23 9.29
N LYS A 116 19.91 16.01 9.24
CA LYS A 116 20.66 16.41 10.45
C LYS A 116 19.81 17.12 11.49
N ASN A 117 18.71 17.75 11.09
CA ASN A 117 17.83 18.53 11.96
C ASN A 117 16.65 17.71 12.50
N MET A 118 16.44 16.49 12.01
CA MET A 118 15.33 15.62 12.43
C MET A 118 15.69 14.88 13.72
N ASP A 119 14.72 14.68 14.60
CA ASP A 119 14.89 13.87 15.81
C ASP A 119 14.44 12.43 15.56
N CYS A 120 13.40 12.23 14.73
CA CYS A 120 12.91 10.94 14.30
C CYS A 120 12.89 10.88 12.77
N ILE A 121 13.40 9.81 12.17
CA ILE A 121 13.45 9.59 10.72
C ILE A 121 12.78 8.27 10.40
N LEU A 122 11.70 8.32 9.63
CA LEU A 122 10.95 7.15 9.16
C LEU A 122 11.28 6.89 7.69
N VAL A 123 11.59 5.64 7.36
CA VAL A 123 11.97 5.21 6.01
C VAL A 123 10.83 4.42 5.39
N CYS A 124 10.17 5.02 4.38
CA CYS A 124 8.98 4.51 3.69
C CYS A 124 9.24 4.38 2.18
N VAL A 125 10.41 3.89 1.79
CA VAL A 125 10.82 3.77 0.40
C VAL A 125 10.34 2.44 -0.23
N PRO A 126 10.24 2.37 -1.57
CA PRO A 126 9.84 1.13 -2.24
C PRO A 126 10.82 -0.03 -1.99
N THR A 127 10.27 -1.23 -1.97
CA THR A 127 11.00 -2.49 -1.85
C THR A 127 10.46 -3.48 -2.88
N PRO A 128 10.79 -3.32 -4.18
CA PRO A 128 10.33 -4.21 -5.24
C PRO A 128 11.12 -5.51 -5.26
N LEU A 129 10.65 -6.50 -6.02
CA LEU A 129 11.46 -7.64 -6.45
C LEU A 129 12.17 -7.33 -7.77
N ASN A 130 13.31 -7.99 -7.99
CA ASN A 130 13.96 -8.05 -9.29
C ASN A 130 13.27 -9.10 -10.21
N LYS A 131 13.77 -9.28 -11.44
CA LYS A 131 13.23 -10.25 -12.40
C LYS A 131 13.30 -11.71 -11.92
N ASN A 132 14.20 -12.01 -10.99
CA ASN A 132 14.40 -13.33 -10.41
C ASN A 132 13.56 -13.56 -9.14
N ARG A 133 12.65 -12.63 -8.81
CA ARG A 133 11.87 -12.59 -7.56
C ARG A 133 12.72 -12.48 -6.30
N GLU A 134 13.91 -11.85 -6.39
CA GLU A 134 14.75 -11.55 -5.24
C GLU A 134 14.48 -10.11 -4.75
N PRO A 135 14.63 -9.83 -3.43
CA PRO A 135 14.47 -8.48 -2.88
C PRO A 135 15.42 -7.45 -3.50
N ASP A 136 14.88 -6.39 -4.08
CA ASP A 136 15.69 -5.23 -4.50
C ASP A 136 15.76 -4.21 -3.36
N MET A 137 16.80 -4.33 -2.54
CA MET A 137 17.03 -3.47 -1.37
C MET A 137 17.73 -2.16 -1.71
N THR A 138 17.96 -1.86 -2.99
CA THR A 138 18.71 -0.67 -3.45
C THR A 138 18.18 0.62 -2.84
N TYR A 139 16.85 0.80 -2.81
CA TYR A 139 16.23 2.01 -2.27
C TYR A 139 16.45 2.14 -0.75
N VAL A 140 16.29 1.05 0.00
CA VAL A 140 16.51 1.02 1.46
C VAL A 140 17.97 1.31 1.77
N PHE A 141 18.90 0.62 1.10
CA PHE A 141 20.33 0.78 1.37
C PHE A 141 20.86 2.15 0.96
N ASN A 142 20.46 2.70 -0.17
CA ASN A 142 20.86 4.03 -0.59
C ASN A 142 20.28 5.11 0.34
N THR A 143 19.01 4.97 0.75
CA THR A 143 18.43 5.86 1.76
C THR A 143 19.17 5.77 3.09
N THR A 144 19.52 4.55 3.53
CA THR A 144 20.30 4.34 4.75
C THR A 144 21.68 4.97 4.68
N LYS A 145 22.39 4.87 3.52
CA LYS A 145 23.65 5.55 3.27
C LYS A 145 23.50 7.07 3.35
N THR A 146 22.41 7.61 2.78
CA THR A 146 22.13 9.06 2.87
C THR A 146 21.87 9.47 4.32
N ILE A 147 21.10 8.69 5.09
CA ILE A 147 20.89 8.98 6.52
C ILE A 147 22.21 8.95 7.28
N ALA A 148 23.09 7.96 7.02
CA ALA A 148 24.38 7.83 7.71
C ALA A 148 25.28 9.07 7.55
N GLN A 149 25.20 9.80 6.42
CA GLN A 149 25.96 11.04 6.18
C GLN A 149 25.51 12.18 7.11
N TYR A 150 24.26 12.18 7.55
CA TYR A 150 23.67 13.25 8.38
C TYR A 150 23.27 12.78 9.77
N LEU A 151 23.65 11.53 10.12
CA LEU A 151 23.30 10.91 11.39
C LEU A 151 23.99 11.64 12.56
N ARG A 152 23.23 11.92 13.61
CA ARG A 152 23.71 12.50 14.85
C ARG A 152 23.25 11.74 16.09
N LYS A 153 23.93 11.94 17.22
CA LYS A 153 23.53 11.33 18.49
C LYS A 153 22.09 11.69 18.88
N GLY A 154 21.39 10.72 19.42
CA GLY A 154 20.03 10.87 19.93
C GLY A 154 18.92 10.81 18.89
N GLN A 155 19.22 10.61 17.60
CA GLN A 155 18.18 10.39 16.57
C GLN A 155 17.57 9.00 16.66
N LEU A 156 16.29 8.89 16.28
CA LEU A 156 15.57 7.65 16.11
C LEU A 156 15.38 7.39 14.62
N ILE A 157 15.86 6.23 14.15
CA ILE A 157 15.68 5.77 12.78
C ILE A 157 14.73 4.58 12.80
N ILE A 158 13.67 4.64 11.98
CA ILE A 158 12.66 3.58 11.89
C ILE A 158 12.50 3.17 10.43
N LEU A 159 12.63 1.87 10.16
CA LEU A 159 12.22 1.30 8.87
C LEU A 159 10.75 0.93 8.91
N GLU A 160 9.97 1.44 7.95
CA GLU A 160 8.54 1.11 7.73
C GLU A 160 8.36 0.22 6.49
N SER A 161 9.29 0.30 5.54
CA SER A 161 9.23 -0.48 4.31
C SER A 161 9.24 -1.98 4.61
N THR A 162 8.41 -2.75 3.90
CA THR A 162 8.39 -4.22 4.03
C THR A 162 9.73 -4.80 3.60
N THR A 163 10.22 -5.77 4.39
CA THR A 163 11.53 -6.38 4.18
C THR A 163 11.63 -7.75 4.86
N TYR A 164 12.77 -8.44 4.68
CA TYR A 164 13.07 -9.71 5.36
C TYR A 164 13.62 -9.49 6.78
N PRO A 165 13.45 -10.48 7.68
CA PRO A 165 14.01 -10.42 9.04
C PRO A 165 15.53 -10.29 9.02
N GLY A 166 16.04 -9.29 9.74
CA GLY A 166 17.45 -8.94 9.80
C GLY A 166 17.83 -7.67 9.05
N THR A 167 17.01 -7.17 8.14
CA THR A 167 17.30 -5.94 7.39
C THR A 167 17.62 -4.76 8.30
N THR A 168 16.84 -4.56 9.36
CA THR A 168 17.03 -3.40 10.26
C THR A 168 18.27 -3.55 11.14
N ASP A 169 18.41 -4.69 11.82
CA ASP A 169 19.42 -4.87 12.85
C ASP A 169 20.76 -5.48 12.35
N GLU A 170 20.81 -5.96 11.11
CA GLU A 170 22.03 -6.41 10.44
C GLU A 170 22.45 -5.41 9.36
N ASP A 171 21.69 -5.31 8.26
CA ASP A 171 22.09 -4.55 7.07
C ASP A 171 22.08 -3.03 7.31
N MET A 172 20.93 -2.47 7.74
CA MET A 172 20.82 -1.03 7.97
C MET A 172 21.73 -0.58 9.10
N ARG A 173 21.79 -1.33 10.20
CA ARG A 173 22.69 -1.03 11.32
C ARG A 173 24.14 -0.95 10.85
N ALA A 174 24.62 -1.95 10.09
CA ALA A 174 26.00 -1.96 9.57
C ALA A 174 26.31 -0.72 8.70
N ILE A 175 25.33 -0.27 7.90
CA ILE A 175 25.49 0.94 7.08
C ILE A 175 25.49 2.20 7.95
N LEU A 176 24.56 2.34 8.91
CA LEU A 176 24.46 3.50 9.79
C LEU A 176 25.69 3.65 10.70
N GLU A 177 26.23 2.53 11.19
CA GLU A 177 27.40 2.53 12.08
C GLU A 177 28.72 2.94 11.37
N LYS A 178 28.74 3.01 10.01
CA LYS A 178 29.86 3.63 9.27
C LYS A 178 30.03 5.13 9.55
N SER A 179 29.00 5.78 10.10
CA SER A 179 29.10 7.15 10.63
C SER A 179 30.00 7.28 11.88
N GLY A 180 30.44 6.17 12.46
CA GLY A 180 31.17 6.13 13.73
C GLY A 180 30.28 6.08 14.99
N LEU A 181 28.96 6.24 14.83
CA LEU A 181 27.98 6.14 15.91
C LEU A 181 27.48 4.70 16.06
N LYS A 182 27.05 4.32 17.28
CA LYS A 182 26.59 2.97 17.60
C LYS A 182 25.10 2.92 17.89
N ALA A 183 24.41 2.00 17.23
CA ALA A 183 22.98 1.75 17.45
C ALA A 183 22.70 1.30 18.91
N GLY A 184 21.64 1.80 19.51
CA GLY A 184 21.25 1.51 20.89
C GLY A 184 22.06 2.26 21.94
N LYS A 185 23.17 2.91 21.57
CA LYS A 185 24.04 3.74 22.43
C LYS A 185 23.99 5.20 22.03
N ASP A 186 24.36 5.52 20.79
CA ASP A 186 24.45 6.87 20.28
C ASP A 186 23.17 7.30 19.52
N PHE A 187 22.47 6.36 18.88
CA PHE A 187 21.18 6.58 18.20
C PHE A 187 20.25 5.39 18.43
N TYR A 188 18.96 5.60 18.19
CA TYR A 188 17.92 4.57 18.31
C TYR A 188 17.60 4.00 16.93
N LEU A 189 17.37 2.67 16.87
CA LEU A 189 17.03 1.95 15.64
C LEU A 189 15.84 1.03 15.89
N ALA A 190 14.83 1.08 15.03
CA ALA A 190 13.60 0.32 15.18
C ALA A 190 13.00 -0.07 13.83
N PHE A 191 12.08 -1.02 13.85
CA PHE A 191 11.23 -1.41 12.73
C PHE A 191 9.76 -1.34 13.14
N SER A 192 8.92 -0.87 12.23
CA SER A 192 7.47 -0.87 12.41
C SER A 192 6.79 -1.07 11.07
N PRO A 193 6.15 -2.23 10.80
CA PRO A 193 5.53 -2.49 9.51
C PRO A 193 4.30 -1.61 9.27
N GLU A 194 4.08 -1.21 8.01
CA GLU A 194 2.80 -0.68 7.59
C GLU A 194 1.79 -1.81 7.44
N ARG A 195 0.58 -1.63 7.99
CA ARG A 195 -0.49 -2.62 8.04
C ARG A 195 -1.82 -2.10 7.48
N GLU A 196 -1.80 -0.93 6.86
CA GLU A 196 -2.98 -0.31 6.28
C GLU A 196 -3.41 -1.04 4.99
N ASP A 197 -4.73 -1.18 4.79
CA ASP A 197 -5.32 -1.64 3.53
C ASP A 197 -5.84 -0.40 2.79
N PRO A 198 -5.16 0.06 1.71
CA PRO A 198 -5.56 1.25 1.00
C PRO A 198 -7.03 1.24 0.60
N ALA A 199 -7.72 2.38 0.82
CA ALA A 199 -9.15 2.57 0.58
C ALA A 199 -10.08 1.67 1.43
N ASN A 200 -9.60 1.09 2.52
CA ASN A 200 -10.46 0.45 3.52
C ASN A 200 -11.28 1.54 4.25
N LYS A 201 -12.60 1.34 4.36
CA LYS A 201 -13.49 2.31 5.00
C LYS A 201 -13.59 2.13 6.51
N ASP A 202 -13.30 0.92 7.01
CA ASP A 202 -13.49 0.54 8.40
C ASP A 202 -12.21 0.70 9.22
N PHE A 203 -11.05 0.58 8.58
CA PHE A 203 -9.75 0.61 9.22
C PHE A 203 -8.83 1.67 8.59
N SER A 204 -8.12 2.38 9.44
CA SER A 204 -7.15 3.42 9.06
C SER A 204 -5.85 3.24 9.84
N LEU A 205 -4.80 3.97 9.47
CA LEU A 205 -3.53 4.01 10.20
C LEU A 205 -3.71 4.22 11.71
N ARG A 206 -4.70 5.02 12.12
CA ARG A 206 -4.99 5.30 13.53
C ARG A 206 -5.58 4.10 14.26
N THR A 207 -6.46 3.33 13.62
CA THR A 207 -7.27 2.29 14.26
C THR A 207 -6.66 0.91 14.20
N VAL A 208 -5.81 0.64 13.21
CA VAL A 208 -5.06 -0.63 13.12
C VAL A 208 -3.95 -0.64 14.17
N PRO A 209 -3.88 -1.66 15.06
CA PRO A 209 -2.79 -1.77 16.03
C PRO A 209 -1.42 -1.80 15.34
N LYS A 210 -0.50 -0.92 15.73
CA LYS A 210 0.82 -0.78 15.12
C LYS A 210 1.86 -1.64 15.83
N VAL A 211 2.45 -2.62 15.13
CA VAL A 211 3.54 -3.45 15.65
C VAL A 211 4.84 -2.64 15.68
N VAL A 212 5.60 -2.72 16.75
CA VAL A 212 6.87 -1.99 16.93
C VAL A 212 7.94 -2.90 17.52
N GLY A 213 9.06 -3.06 16.82
CA GLY A 213 10.26 -3.74 17.29
C GLY A 213 11.44 -2.77 17.40
N GLY A 214 12.19 -2.85 18.50
CA GLY A 214 13.39 -2.03 18.69
C GLY A 214 14.65 -2.90 18.69
N TYR A 215 15.78 -2.36 18.21
CA TYR A 215 17.08 -3.01 18.28
C TYR A 215 17.52 -3.26 19.74
N THR A 216 17.19 -2.34 20.65
CA THR A 216 17.35 -2.50 22.09
C THR A 216 16.06 -2.10 22.82
N LYS A 217 15.94 -2.40 24.11
CA LYS A 217 14.81 -1.94 24.95
C LYS A 217 14.67 -0.41 24.92
N GLY A 218 15.78 0.33 24.86
CA GLY A 218 15.78 1.80 24.73
C GLY A 218 15.25 2.25 23.37
N CYS A 219 15.63 1.56 22.29
CA CYS A 219 15.13 1.81 20.95
C CYS A 219 13.61 1.54 20.86
N LEU A 220 13.14 0.43 21.42
CA LEU A 220 11.73 0.09 21.50
C LEU A 220 10.93 1.15 22.27
N LYS A 221 11.45 1.60 23.42
CA LYS A 221 10.80 2.65 24.22
C LYS A 221 10.63 3.95 23.44
N ALA A 222 11.67 4.38 22.71
CA ALA A 222 11.63 5.60 21.91
C ALA A 222 10.65 5.48 20.73
N ALA A 223 10.68 4.37 19.98
CA ALA A 223 9.80 4.13 18.84
C ALA A 223 8.34 3.98 19.30
N LYS A 224 8.08 3.22 20.38
CA LYS A 224 6.74 3.10 20.96
C LYS A 224 6.18 4.46 21.37
N ALA A 225 6.98 5.29 22.06
CA ALA A 225 6.54 6.63 22.48
C ALA A 225 6.14 7.49 21.28
N LEU A 226 6.83 7.36 20.11
CA LEU A 226 6.48 8.07 18.89
C LEU A 226 5.13 7.60 18.34
N TYR A 227 4.94 6.30 18.16
CA TYR A 227 3.70 5.76 17.58
C TYR A 227 2.49 5.90 18.51
N ASP A 228 2.65 5.80 19.83
CA ASP A 228 1.56 6.07 20.81
C ASP A 228 0.94 7.48 20.61
N THR A 229 1.59 8.35 19.88
CA THR A 229 1.06 9.69 19.61
C THR A 229 0.08 9.73 18.44
N ILE A 230 0.15 8.79 17.51
CA ILE A 230 -0.64 8.81 16.26
C ILE A 230 -1.60 7.62 16.12
N VAL A 231 -1.34 6.49 16.78
CA VAL A 231 -2.21 5.30 16.72
C VAL A 231 -2.89 5.04 18.05
N VAL A 232 -4.04 4.36 18.02
CA VAL A 232 -4.79 4.00 19.24
C VAL A 232 -4.05 2.94 20.07
N THR A 233 -3.41 1.98 19.40
CA THR A 233 -2.74 0.86 20.05
C THR A 233 -1.40 0.56 19.39
N THR A 234 -0.32 0.51 20.19
CA THR A 234 0.95 -0.07 19.76
C THR A 234 1.12 -1.46 20.37
N VAL A 235 1.68 -2.37 19.57
CA VAL A 235 1.99 -3.76 19.96
C VAL A 235 3.52 -3.91 19.97
N PRO A 236 4.16 -3.74 21.14
CA PRO A 236 5.60 -3.92 21.24
C PRO A 236 5.97 -5.40 21.12
N VAL A 237 7.01 -5.69 20.34
CA VAL A 237 7.58 -7.04 20.18
C VAL A 237 9.05 -7.05 20.59
N SER A 238 9.60 -8.27 20.79
CA SER A 238 10.91 -8.46 21.42
C SER A 238 12.10 -7.96 20.60
N SER A 239 11.97 -7.87 19.26
CA SER A 239 13.05 -7.43 18.37
C SER A 239 12.51 -6.85 17.05
N THR A 240 13.38 -6.20 16.29
CA THR A 240 13.11 -5.78 14.89
C THR A 240 12.77 -6.98 14.02
N LYS A 241 13.50 -8.10 14.14
CA LYS A 241 13.25 -9.34 13.38
C LYS A 241 11.86 -9.90 13.59
N VAL A 242 11.35 -9.88 14.83
CA VAL A 242 9.97 -10.32 15.12
C VAL A 242 8.95 -9.39 14.43
N ALA A 243 9.18 -8.08 14.45
CA ALA A 243 8.29 -7.13 13.80
C ALA A 243 8.32 -7.27 12.26
N GLU A 244 9.50 -7.48 11.66
CA GLU A 244 9.69 -7.77 10.23
C GLU A 244 8.97 -9.07 9.85
N ALA A 245 9.17 -10.15 10.60
CA ALA A 245 8.53 -11.46 10.38
C ALA A 245 7.00 -11.38 10.51
N THR A 246 6.47 -10.56 11.42
CA THR A 246 5.02 -10.39 11.63
C THR A 246 4.35 -9.91 10.34
N LYS A 247 4.91 -8.90 9.67
CA LYS A 247 4.38 -8.40 8.40
C LYS A 247 4.36 -9.46 7.31
N LEU A 248 5.45 -10.21 7.19
CA LEU A 248 5.56 -11.28 6.21
C LEU A 248 4.54 -12.38 6.48
N LEU A 249 4.39 -12.80 7.75
CA LEU A 249 3.40 -13.83 8.12
C LEU A 249 1.97 -13.42 7.74
N GLU A 250 1.58 -12.16 7.98
CA GLU A 250 0.25 -11.65 7.60
C GLU A 250 0.01 -11.74 6.08
N ASN A 251 1.00 -11.41 5.28
CA ASN A 251 0.89 -11.45 3.82
C ASN A 251 0.99 -12.88 3.27
N ILE A 252 1.85 -13.73 3.86
CA ILE A 252 1.96 -15.16 3.53
C ILE A 252 0.64 -15.87 3.83
N TYR A 253 0.04 -15.62 5.00
CA TYR A 253 -1.27 -16.17 5.37
C TYR A 253 -2.33 -15.87 4.31
N ARG A 254 -2.42 -14.62 3.86
CA ARG A 254 -3.36 -14.23 2.78
C ARG A 254 -3.03 -14.93 1.47
N SER A 255 -1.76 -14.95 1.06
CA SER A 255 -1.32 -15.57 -0.20
C SER A 255 -1.68 -17.05 -0.26
N ILE A 256 -1.41 -17.80 0.81
CA ILE A 256 -1.68 -19.25 0.91
C ILE A 256 -3.18 -19.52 0.88
N ASN A 257 -3.98 -18.76 1.65
CA ASN A 257 -5.43 -18.98 1.67
C ASN A 257 -6.11 -18.59 0.35
N ILE A 258 -5.59 -17.58 -0.36
CA ILE A 258 -6.06 -17.26 -1.72
C ILE A 258 -5.67 -18.41 -2.70
N ALA A 259 -4.46 -18.94 -2.59
CA ALA A 259 -4.03 -20.09 -3.42
C ALA A 259 -4.93 -21.31 -3.17
N LEU A 260 -5.26 -21.60 -1.92
CA LEU A 260 -6.18 -22.68 -1.57
C LEU A 260 -7.56 -22.53 -2.28
N VAL A 261 -8.19 -21.36 -2.21
CA VAL A 261 -9.49 -21.17 -2.86
C VAL A 261 -9.38 -21.07 -4.37
N ASN A 262 -8.26 -20.66 -4.93
CA ASN A 262 -7.98 -20.70 -6.36
C ASN A 262 -7.83 -22.14 -6.87
N GLU A 263 -7.10 -22.98 -6.16
CA GLU A 263 -6.97 -24.42 -6.48
C GLU A 263 -8.34 -25.11 -6.41
N LEU A 264 -9.11 -24.87 -5.33
CA LEU A 264 -10.45 -25.39 -5.18
C LEU A 264 -11.41 -24.87 -6.25
N LYS A 265 -11.24 -23.62 -6.74
CA LYS A 265 -12.01 -23.12 -7.87
C LYS A 265 -11.82 -23.97 -9.11
N VAL A 266 -10.58 -24.34 -9.44
CA VAL A 266 -10.26 -25.18 -10.61
C VAL A 266 -10.81 -26.59 -10.43
N LEU A 267 -10.68 -27.18 -9.25
CA LEU A 267 -11.19 -28.51 -8.93
C LEU A 267 -12.72 -28.55 -8.98
N PHE A 268 -13.39 -27.65 -8.29
CA PHE A 268 -14.86 -27.63 -8.18
C PHE A 268 -15.53 -27.29 -9.51
N ASP A 269 -14.88 -26.50 -10.35
CA ASP A 269 -15.35 -26.28 -11.71
C ASP A 269 -15.43 -27.59 -12.52
N ARG A 270 -14.42 -28.48 -12.40
CA ARG A 270 -14.45 -29.82 -13.02
C ARG A 270 -15.51 -30.71 -12.43
N MET A 271 -15.85 -30.53 -11.16
CA MET A 271 -16.89 -31.29 -10.44
C MET A 271 -18.30 -30.73 -10.65
N GLY A 272 -18.43 -29.57 -11.32
CA GLY A 272 -19.72 -28.87 -11.47
C GLY A 272 -20.22 -28.21 -10.18
N ILE A 273 -19.35 -27.94 -9.21
CA ILE A 273 -19.68 -27.34 -7.92
C ILE A 273 -19.36 -25.84 -7.97
N ASN A 274 -20.26 -25.01 -7.45
CA ASN A 274 -20.05 -23.57 -7.34
C ASN A 274 -19.23 -23.24 -6.09
N ILE A 275 -17.96 -22.89 -6.27
CA ILE A 275 -17.04 -22.52 -5.17
C ILE A 275 -17.56 -21.33 -4.33
N TRP A 276 -18.22 -20.36 -4.95
CA TRP A 276 -18.74 -19.19 -4.24
C TRP A 276 -19.81 -19.57 -3.23
N GLU A 277 -20.73 -20.47 -3.62
CA GLU A 277 -21.76 -21.01 -2.73
C GLU A 277 -21.13 -21.82 -1.57
N VAL A 278 -20.08 -22.60 -1.87
CA VAL A 278 -19.35 -23.36 -0.85
C VAL A 278 -18.71 -22.41 0.17
N ILE A 279 -18.05 -21.33 -0.28
CA ILE A 279 -17.41 -20.34 0.61
C ILE A 279 -18.48 -19.62 1.44
N GLU A 280 -19.59 -19.18 0.83
CA GLU A 280 -20.69 -18.52 1.55
C GLU A 280 -21.32 -19.42 2.62
N ALA A 281 -21.47 -20.70 2.34
CA ALA A 281 -21.92 -21.67 3.34
C ALA A 281 -20.87 -21.88 4.45
N ALA A 282 -19.60 -22.05 4.08
CA ALA A 282 -18.53 -22.30 5.05
C ALA A 282 -18.31 -21.12 6.00
N LYS A 283 -18.45 -19.86 5.55
CA LYS A 283 -18.27 -18.67 6.38
C LYS A 283 -19.34 -18.51 7.47
N THR A 284 -20.45 -19.24 7.38
CA THR A 284 -21.45 -19.26 8.45
C THR A 284 -20.94 -19.92 9.72
N LYS A 285 -19.83 -20.71 9.63
CA LYS A 285 -19.17 -21.29 10.80
C LYS A 285 -18.49 -20.18 11.60
N PRO A 286 -18.84 -19.96 12.87
CA PRO A 286 -18.39 -18.80 13.65
C PRO A 286 -16.92 -18.88 14.11
N PHE A 287 -16.24 -19.99 13.90
CA PHE A 287 -14.85 -20.22 14.33
C PHE A 287 -14.10 -21.14 13.36
N GLY A 288 -12.76 -20.98 13.31
CA GLY A 288 -11.87 -21.85 12.54
C GLY A 288 -11.99 -21.73 11.01
N PHE A 289 -12.72 -20.75 10.50
CA PHE A 289 -12.81 -20.44 9.07
C PHE A 289 -12.87 -18.93 8.85
N GLN A 290 -11.93 -18.43 8.04
CA GLN A 290 -11.94 -17.05 7.52
C GLN A 290 -12.14 -17.14 6.00
N PRO A 291 -13.16 -16.49 5.43
CA PRO A 291 -13.43 -16.58 4.00
C PRO A 291 -12.37 -15.85 3.18
N PHE A 292 -11.88 -16.53 2.15
CA PHE A 292 -11.12 -15.98 1.04
C PHE A 292 -11.85 -16.34 -0.25
N TYR A 293 -11.68 -15.51 -1.28
CA TYR A 293 -12.40 -15.68 -2.53
C TYR A 293 -11.43 -15.86 -3.70
N PRO A 294 -11.74 -16.74 -4.65
CA PRO A 294 -10.91 -16.95 -5.83
C PRO A 294 -10.94 -15.73 -6.75
N GLY A 295 -9.97 -15.68 -7.66
CA GLY A 295 -9.88 -14.63 -8.66
C GLY A 295 -8.89 -14.97 -9.78
N PRO A 296 -8.74 -14.05 -10.75
CA PRO A 296 -7.90 -14.28 -11.93
C PRO A 296 -6.40 -14.20 -11.65
N GLY A 297 -5.98 -14.22 -10.41
CA GLY A 297 -4.63 -14.09 -9.92
C GLY A 297 -4.52 -13.11 -8.75
N LEU A 298 -3.32 -12.94 -8.22
CA LEU A 298 -3.01 -11.95 -7.19
C LEU A 298 -2.72 -10.60 -7.83
N GLY A 299 -3.19 -9.55 -7.16
CA GLY A 299 -2.87 -8.17 -7.50
C GLY A 299 -2.51 -7.35 -6.27
N GLY A 300 -2.14 -6.09 -6.49
CA GLY A 300 -1.64 -5.19 -5.46
C GLY A 300 -0.16 -5.40 -5.18
N HIS A 301 0.42 -4.50 -4.38
CA HIS A 301 1.87 -4.45 -4.21
C HIS A 301 2.41 -5.50 -3.22
N CYS A 302 1.63 -5.89 -2.19
CA CYS A 302 2.16 -6.65 -1.05
C CYS A 302 2.09 -8.17 -1.26
N ILE A 303 0.89 -8.71 -1.59
CA ILE A 303 0.68 -10.17 -1.58
C ILE A 303 1.48 -10.89 -2.67
N PRO A 304 1.66 -10.34 -3.89
CA PRO A 304 2.51 -10.98 -4.91
C PRO A 304 4.01 -10.94 -4.61
N LEU A 305 4.47 -10.03 -3.75
CA LEU A 305 5.90 -9.75 -3.56
C LEU A 305 6.43 -10.21 -2.19
N ASP A 306 5.75 -9.80 -1.10
CA ASP A 306 6.26 -9.96 0.27
C ASP A 306 6.56 -11.41 0.68
N PRO A 307 5.76 -12.44 0.28
CA PRO A 307 6.09 -13.83 0.61
C PRO A 307 7.48 -14.26 0.10
N PHE A 308 7.89 -13.77 -1.07
CA PHE A 308 9.17 -14.13 -1.66
C PHE A 308 10.38 -13.52 -0.93
N TYR A 309 10.18 -12.45 -0.14
CA TYR A 309 11.22 -11.95 0.77
C TYR A 309 11.64 -13.01 1.77
N LEU A 310 10.66 -13.74 2.35
CA LEU A 310 10.97 -14.80 3.30
C LEU A 310 11.51 -16.05 2.62
N SER A 311 11.00 -16.41 1.44
CA SER A 311 11.51 -17.54 0.64
C SER A 311 12.98 -17.31 0.27
N TRP A 312 13.33 -16.10 -0.20
CA TRP A 312 14.71 -15.74 -0.50
C TRP A 312 15.61 -15.79 0.73
N LYS A 313 15.16 -15.21 1.87
CA LYS A 313 15.93 -15.20 3.14
C LYS A 313 16.12 -16.61 3.71
N ALA A 314 15.16 -17.50 3.50
CA ALA A 314 15.20 -18.88 3.99
C ALA A 314 16.37 -19.69 3.39
N HIS A 315 16.84 -19.35 2.19
CA HIS A 315 17.99 -20.01 1.57
C HIS A 315 19.29 -19.80 2.36
N GLU A 316 19.43 -18.70 3.10
CA GLU A 316 20.57 -18.49 4.01
C GLU A 316 20.60 -19.49 5.17
N TYR A 317 19.48 -20.19 5.42
CA TYR A 317 19.29 -21.18 6.46
C TYR A 317 19.13 -22.60 5.91
N ASP A 318 19.49 -22.82 4.63
CA ASP A 318 19.32 -24.09 3.91
C ASP A 318 17.87 -24.62 3.98
N PHE A 319 16.89 -23.70 3.93
CA PHE A 319 15.47 -24.01 4.08
C PHE A 319 14.66 -23.61 2.84
N SER A 320 13.82 -24.54 2.32
CA SER A 320 12.87 -24.29 1.24
C SER A 320 11.47 -24.09 1.80
N THR A 321 10.83 -22.98 1.42
CA THR A 321 9.51 -22.58 1.92
C THR A 321 8.39 -23.16 1.05
N LYS A 322 8.08 -24.44 1.20
CA LYS A 322 7.14 -25.19 0.34
C LYS A 322 5.77 -24.51 0.17
N PHE A 323 5.12 -24.09 1.25
CA PHE A 323 3.82 -23.43 1.19
C PHE A 323 3.84 -22.10 0.45
N ILE A 324 4.91 -21.31 0.63
CA ILE A 324 5.04 -19.99 -0.02
C ILE A 324 5.24 -20.17 -1.52
N GLU A 325 6.12 -21.07 -1.91
CA GLU A 325 6.46 -21.36 -3.31
C GLU A 325 5.27 -21.94 -4.05
N LEU A 326 4.60 -22.95 -3.45
CA LEU A 326 3.39 -23.56 -4.01
C LEU A 326 2.25 -22.55 -4.16
N ALA A 327 2.02 -21.71 -3.13
CA ALA A 327 1.00 -20.67 -3.22
C ALA A 327 1.31 -19.66 -4.34
N GLY A 328 2.59 -19.30 -4.51
CA GLY A 328 3.05 -18.47 -5.62
C GLY A 328 2.77 -19.10 -6.98
N GLU A 329 3.05 -20.38 -7.15
CA GLU A 329 2.80 -21.15 -8.38
C GLU A 329 1.30 -21.18 -8.72
N ILE A 330 0.46 -21.60 -7.76
CA ILE A 330 -1.00 -21.67 -7.96
C ILE A 330 -1.56 -20.30 -8.34
N ASN A 331 -1.22 -19.25 -7.59
CA ASN A 331 -1.76 -17.92 -7.83
C ASN A 331 -1.31 -17.33 -9.17
N THR A 332 -0.08 -17.62 -9.61
CA THR A 332 0.44 -17.14 -10.91
C THR A 332 -0.09 -17.94 -12.10
N SER A 333 -0.62 -19.15 -11.90
CA SER A 333 -1.24 -19.96 -12.96
C SER A 333 -2.71 -19.58 -13.24
N MET A 334 -3.37 -18.83 -12.34
CA MET A 334 -4.78 -18.46 -12.50
C MET A 334 -5.12 -17.70 -13.80
N PRO A 335 -4.29 -16.77 -14.30
CA PRO A 335 -4.55 -16.16 -15.61
C PRO A 335 -4.65 -17.19 -16.75
N ASP A 336 -3.85 -18.26 -16.74
CA ASP A 336 -3.92 -19.32 -17.75
C ASP A 336 -5.24 -20.09 -17.68
N TYR A 337 -5.70 -20.39 -16.47
CA TYR A 337 -7.02 -20.97 -16.26
C TYR A 337 -8.13 -20.09 -16.82
N VAL A 338 -8.11 -18.77 -16.53
CA VAL A 338 -9.09 -17.81 -17.06
C VAL A 338 -9.05 -17.75 -18.58
N VAL A 339 -7.87 -17.69 -19.19
CA VAL A 339 -7.70 -17.70 -20.65
C VAL A 339 -8.29 -18.98 -21.26
N SER A 340 -8.10 -20.14 -20.63
CA SER A 340 -8.70 -21.40 -21.09
C SER A 340 -10.24 -21.34 -21.10
N LYS A 341 -10.84 -20.65 -20.11
CA LYS A 341 -12.30 -20.41 -20.07
C LYS A 341 -12.78 -19.46 -21.16
N VAL A 342 -11.99 -18.42 -21.45
CA VAL A 342 -12.25 -17.49 -22.57
C VAL A 342 -12.22 -18.26 -23.91
N MET A 343 -11.20 -19.11 -24.10
CA MET A 343 -11.11 -19.96 -25.29
C MET A 343 -12.32 -20.89 -25.44
N LYS A 344 -12.72 -21.56 -24.34
CA LYS A 344 -13.91 -22.41 -24.33
C LYS A 344 -15.17 -21.61 -24.69
N ALA A 345 -15.37 -20.46 -24.08
CA ALA A 345 -16.55 -19.62 -24.31
C ALA A 345 -16.66 -19.13 -25.77
N LEU A 346 -15.55 -18.75 -26.39
CA LEU A 346 -15.49 -18.39 -27.82
C LEU A 346 -15.76 -19.61 -28.71
N ASN A 347 -15.14 -20.76 -28.42
CA ASN A 347 -15.34 -22.00 -29.17
C ASN A 347 -16.80 -22.47 -29.17
N ASP A 348 -17.48 -22.36 -28.02
CA ASP A 348 -18.91 -22.77 -27.88
C ASP A 348 -19.87 -21.94 -28.76
N VAL A 349 -19.42 -20.73 -29.21
CA VAL A 349 -20.15 -19.87 -30.17
C VAL A 349 -19.51 -19.85 -31.56
N GLY A 350 -18.58 -20.76 -31.84
CA GLY A 350 -17.95 -20.93 -33.17
C GLY A 350 -16.96 -19.80 -33.54
N LYS A 351 -16.37 -19.11 -32.55
CA LYS A 351 -15.40 -18.02 -32.80
C LYS A 351 -13.99 -18.42 -32.41
N PRO A 352 -12.99 -18.15 -33.28
CA PRO A 352 -11.58 -18.36 -32.90
C PRO A 352 -11.09 -17.28 -31.95
N MET A 353 -10.08 -17.56 -31.13
CA MET A 353 -9.42 -16.56 -30.29
C MET A 353 -8.77 -15.44 -31.16
N LYS A 354 -8.05 -15.86 -32.21
CA LYS A 354 -7.40 -14.93 -33.13
C LYS A 354 -8.40 -14.02 -33.85
N GLY A 355 -8.23 -12.72 -33.69
CA GLY A 355 -9.10 -11.71 -34.27
C GLY A 355 -10.36 -11.37 -33.46
N SER A 356 -10.70 -12.17 -32.42
CA SER A 356 -11.83 -11.87 -31.54
C SER A 356 -11.61 -10.57 -30.75
N LYS A 357 -12.67 -9.77 -30.65
CA LYS A 357 -12.73 -8.54 -29.85
C LYS A 357 -13.17 -8.86 -28.45
N ILE A 358 -12.29 -8.70 -27.46
CA ILE A 358 -12.55 -9.02 -26.07
C ILE A 358 -12.55 -7.74 -25.22
N LEU A 359 -13.59 -7.55 -24.41
CA LEU A 359 -13.66 -6.46 -23.43
C LEU A 359 -13.38 -7.01 -22.03
N ILE A 360 -12.31 -6.54 -21.39
CA ILE A 360 -12.03 -6.83 -19.99
C ILE A 360 -12.68 -5.75 -19.11
N LEU A 361 -13.50 -6.15 -18.15
CA LEU A 361 -14.10 -5.28 -17.14
C LEU A 361 -13.29 -5.32 -15.85
N GLY A 362 -12.70 -4.18 -15.48
CA GLY A 362 -11.86 -4.00 -14.32
C GLY A 362 -10.38 -4.19 -14.62
N LEU A 363 -9.65 -3.08 -14.59
CA LEU A 363 -8.19 -3.05 -14.67
C LEU A 363 -7.56 -2.91 -13.28
N ALA A 364 -8.22 -2.24 -12.33
CA ALA A 364 -7.78 -2.16 -10.95
C ALA A 364 -7.70 -3.55 -10.30
N TYR A 365 -6.73 -3.76 -9.40
CA TYR A 365 -6.57 -5.07 -8.76
C TYR A 365 -7.66 -5.41 -7.74
N LYS A 366 -8.37 -4.39 -7.24
CA LYS A 366 -9.44 -4.50 -6.25
C LYS A 366 -10.64 -3.65 -6.67
N ALA A 367 -11.84 -4.04 -6.26
CA ALA A 367 -13.06 -3.29 -6.56
C ALA A 367 -13.03 -1.88 -5.94
N ASN A 368 -13.53 -0.89 -6.69
CA ASN A 368 -13.78 0.48 -6.24
C ASN A 368 -12.52 1.26 -5.82
N VAL A 369 -11.36 0.91 -6.38
CA VAL A 369 -10.08 1.63 -6.17
C VAL A 369 -9.44 2.01 -7.50
N ASP A 370 -8.62 3.06 -7.48
CA ASP A 370 -7.86 3.55 -8.65
C ASP A 370 -6.42 3.01 -8.69
N ASP A 371 -6.20 1.82 -8.11
CA ASP A 371 -4.90 1.18 -8.04
C ASP A 371 -4.83 -0.05 -8.96
N ASP A 372 -4.05 0.07 -10.03
CA ASP A 372 -3.85 -0.95 -11.05
C ASP A 372 -2.47 -1.65 -10.95
N ARG A 373 -1.70 -1.38 -9.89
CA ARG A 373 -0.37 -1.97 -9.69
C ARG A 373 -0.47 -3.48 -9.53
N GLU A 374 0.40 -4.21 -10.25
CA GLU A 374 0.44 -5.67 -10.26
C GLU A 374 -0.94 -6.33 -10.48
N SER A 375 -1.86 -5.64 -11.18
CA SER A 375 -3.17 -6.21 -11.44
C SER A 375 -3.08 -7.44 -12.36
N PRO A 376 -3.76 -8.55 -12.03
CA PRO A 376 -3.80 -9.72 -12.89
C PRO A 376 -4.46 -9.44 -14.25
N SER A 377 -5.24 -8.35 -14.36
CA SER A 377 -5.85 -7.94 -15.63
C SER A 377 -4.79 -7.62 -16.71
N TYR A 378 -3.61 -7.13 -16.34
CA TYR A 378 -2.52 -6.93 -17.29
C TYR A 378 -2.01 -8.24 -17.86
N ARG A 379 -1.87 -9.27 -17.04
CA ARG A 379 -1.49 -10.61 -17.50
C ARG A 379 -2.54 -11.23 -18.41
N LEU A 380 -3.82 -11.01 -18.11
CA LEU A 380 -4.92 -11.43 -18.99
C LEU A 380 -4.85 -10.72 -20.34
N ILE A 381 -4.64 -9.39 -20.37
CA ILE A 381 -4.47 -8.62 -21.61
C ILE A 381 -3.30 -9.20 -22.42
N GLU A 382 -2.14 -9.38 -21.79
CA GLU A 382 -0.93 -9.88 -22.43
C GLU A 382 -1.16 -11.26 -23.07
N LYS A 383 -1.67 -12.23 -22.32
CA LYS A 383 -1.92 -13.59 -22.79
C LYS A 383 -2.98 -13.67 -23.90
N LEU A 384 -4.04 -12.88 -23.81
CA LEU A 384 -5.07 -12.83 -24.83
C LEU A 384 -4.55 -12.19 -26.13
N GLU A 385 -3.74 -11.12 -26.03
CA GLU A 385 -3.11 -10.48 -27.20
C GLU A 385 -2.05 -11.40 -27.85
N GLU A 386 -1.29 -12.16 -27.06
CA GLU A 386 -0.35 -13.18 -27.57
C GLU A 386 -1.07 -14.27 -28.40
N LEU A 387 -2.31 -14.60 -28.03
CA LEU A 387 -3.16 -15.53 -28.78
C LEU A 387 -3.87 -14.85 -29.97
N GLY A 388 -3.59 -13.59 -30.22
CA GLY A 388 -4.10 -12.82 -31.36
C GLY A 388 -5.47 -12.18 -31.18
N ALA A 389 -6.00 -12.08 -29.96
CA ALA A 389 -7.22 -11.34 -29.68
C ALA A 389 -6.99 -9.81 -29.73
N GLN A 390 -8.05 -9.06 -30.03
CA GLN A 390 -8.09 -7.60 -29.94
C GLN A 390 -8.69 -7.21 -28.58
N VAL A 391 -7.83 -6.86 -27.60
CA VAL A 391 -8.27 -6.61 -26.24
C VAL A 391 -8.49 -5.13 -25.98
N SER A 392 -9.69 -4.80 -25.48
CA SER A 392 -10.03 -3.50 -24.89
C SER A 392 -10.31 -3.69 -23.38
N TYR A 393 -10.25 -2.61 -22.62
CA TYR A 393 -10.67 -2.67 -21.23
C TYR A 393 -11.67 -1.57 -20.88
N ASN A 394 -12.47 -1.81 -19.85
CA ASN A 394 -13.27 -0.80 -19.17
C ASN A 394 -12.90 -0.80 -17.69
N ASP A 395 -12.68 0.38 -17.13
CA ASP A 395 -12.53 0.58 -15.70
C ASP A 395 -12.94 2.02 -15.34
N PRO A 396 -13.93 2.22 -14.46
CA PRO A 396 -14.39 3.55 -14.07
C PRO A 396 -13.36 4.31 -13.22
N TYR A 397 -12.46 3.61 -12.53
CA TYR A 397 -11.45 4.20 -11.64
C TYR A 397 -10.10 4.41 -12.34
N VAL A 398 -9.85 3.68 -13.44
CA VAL A 398 -8.63 3.77 -14.25
C VAL A 398 -9.00 4.17 -15.69
N PRO A 399 -9.40 5.42 -15.94
CA PRO A 399 -9.87 5.86 -17.28
C PRO A 399 -8.75 5.88 -18.33
N VAL A 400 -7.49 5.99 -17.89
CA VAL A 400 -6.29 5.92 -18.74
C VAL A 400 -5.20 5.18 -17.99
N ILE A 401 -4.56 4.22 -18.63
CA ILE A 401 -3.42 3.48 -18.06
C ILE A 401 -2.24 4.43 -17.87
N ARG A 402 -1.74 4.52 -16.64
CA ARG A 402 -0.57 5.32 -16.31
C ARG A 402 0.71 4.58 -16.69
N LYS A 403 1.79 5.33 -16.92
CA LYS A 403 3.11 4.71 -17.13
C LYS A 403 3.55 3.98 -15.86
N SER A 404 3.77 2.68 -15.96
CA SER A 404 4.33 1.82 -14.92
C SER A 404 5.65 1.21 -15.37
N ARG A 405 6.38 0.60 -14.44
CA ARG A 405 7.64 -0.09 -14.74
C ARG A 405 7.40 -1.37 -15.52
N GLU A 406 6.41 -2.15 -15.11
CA GLU A 406 6.14 -3.51 -15.60
C GLU A 406 5.35 -3.48 -16.92
N TYR A 407 4.38 -2.58 -17.03
CA TYR A 407 3.40 -2.53 -18.12
C TYR A 407 3.48 -1.26 -18.96
N ALA A 408 4.69 -0.72 -19.16
CA ALA A 408 4.93 0.53 -19.90
C ALA A 408 4.32 0.52 -21.32
N LYS A 409 4.25 -0.65 -21.98
CA LYS A 409 3.69 -0.81 -23.33
C LYS A 409 2.19 -0.49 -23.40
N TYR A 410 1.47 -0.51 -22.28
CA TYR A 410 0.03 -0.20 -22.23
C TYR A 410 -0.26 1.25 -21.83
N ALA A 411 0.76 2.04 -21.48
CA ALA A 411 0.58 3.42 -21.06
C ALA A 411 -0.16 4.24 -22.13
N GLY A 412 -1.14 5.04 -21.68
CA GLY A 412 -1.97 5.86 -22.57
C GLY A 412 -3.20 5.16 -23.15
N ARG A 413 -3.36 3.83 -23.01
CA ARG A 413 -4.64 3.18 -23.35
C ARG A 413 -5.78 3.79 -22.55
N LYS A 414 -6.91 3.98 -23.20
CA LYS A 414 -8.12 4.56 -22.60
C LYS A 414 -9.15 3.49 -22.31
N SER A 415 -9.86 3.64 -21.20
CA SER A 415 -11.04 2.87 -20.86
C SER A 415 -12.12 3.00 -21.94
N THR A 416 -12.70 1.87 -22.38
CA THR A 416 -13.69 1.78 -23.46
C THR A 416 -15.09 1.66 -22.89
N LYS A 417 -16.11 2.14 -23.61
CA LYS A 417 -17.51 1.98 -23.20
C LYS A 417 -17.92 0.51 -23.22
N ILE A 418 -18.72 0.11 -22.23
CA ILE A 418 -19.31 -1.22 -22.15
C ILE A 418 -20.42 -1.32 -23.19
N SER A 419 -20.40 -2.37 -24.02
CA SER A 419 -21.41 -2.64 -25.05
C SER A 419 -21.37 -4.10 -25.49
N GLY A 420 -22.40 -4.54 -26.20
CA GLY A 420 -22.45 -5.86 -26.87
C GLY A 420 -21.66 -5.95 -28.19
N ASN A 421 -20.91 -4.92 -28.58
CA ASN A 421 -20.14 -4.89 -29.84
C ASN A 421 -18.80 -5.63 -29.77
N PHE A 422 -18.64 -6.50 -28.81
CA PHE A 422 -17.49 -7.39 -28.61
C PHE A 422 -17.89 -8.83 -28.91
N ASP A 423 -16.92 -9.70 -29.07
CA ASP A 423 -17.15 -11.14 -29.22
C ASP A 423 -17.26 -11.84 -27.87
N LEU A 424 -16.70 -11.25 -26.82
CA LEU A 424 -16.73 -11.74 -25.44
C LEU A 424 -16.47 -10.60 -24.45
N VAL A 425 -17.10 -10.67 -23.28
CA VAL A 425 -16.77 -9.85 -22.10
C VAL A 425 -16.14 -10.73 -21.02
N LEU A 426 -15.01 -10.27 -20.45
CA LEU A 426 -14.34 -10.91 -19.32
C LEU A 426 -14.39 -9.98 -18.10
N ILE A 427 -15.06 -10.41 -17.03
CA ILE A 427 -15.14 -9.67 -15.77
C ILE A 427 -13.95 -10.08 -14.90
N ALA A 428 -12.95 -9.20 -14.76
CA ALA A 428 -11.74 -9.43 -13.99
C ALA A 428 -11.79 -8.79 -12.59
N THR A 429 -12.45 -7.63 -12.44
CA THR A 429 -12.65 -6.95 -11.15
C THR A 429 -14.11 -6.58 -10.96
N ALA A 430 -14.66 -6.84 -9.76
CA ALA A 430 -16.07 -6.65 -9.43
C ALA A 430 -16.36 -5.24 -8.93
N HIS A 431 -16.18 -4.20 -9.77
CA HIS A 431 -16.64 -2.85 -9.42
C HIS A 431 -18.14 -2.79 -9.22
N ASP A 432 -18.62 -1.94 -8.33
CA ASP A 432 -20.06 -1.82 -8.03
C ASP A 432 -20.84 -1.43 -9.27
N GLU A 433 -20.27 -0.61 -10.15
CA GLU A 433 -20.87 -0.18 -11.42
C GLU A 433 -21.20 -1.33 -12.39
N TYR A 434 -20.60 -2.51 -12.19
CA TYR A 434 -20.87 -3.67 -13.05
C TYR A 434 -22.03 -4.55 -12.56
N LYS A 435 -22.44 -4.40 -11.29
CA LYS A 435 -23.44 -5.26 -10.65
C LYS A 435 -24.86 -5.07 -11.19
N ASP A 436 -25.12 -3.89 -11.78
CA ASP A 436 -26.45 -3.53 -12.30
C ASP A 436 -26.55 -3.61 -13.84
N ILE A 437 -25.50 -4.10 -14.50
CA ILE A 437 -25.49 -4.29 -15.95
C ILE A 437 -26.28 -5.56 -16.32
N ASP A 438 -27.23 -5.41 -17.26
CA ASP A 438 -27.90 -6.55 -17.87
C ASP A 438 -27.02 -7.20 -18.94
N PHE A 439 -26.09 -8.05 -18.52
CA PHE A 439 -25.21 -8.78 -19.42
C PHE A 439 -25.93 -9.77 -20.34
N LYS A 440 -27.17 -10.18 -20.01
CA LYS A 440 -27.95 -11.08 -20.90
C LYS A 440 -28.35 -10.38 -22.20
N SER A 441 -28.60 -9.08 -22.15
CA SER A 441 -28.99 -8.28 -23.32
C SER A 441 -27.89 -8.18 -24.37
N PHE A 442 -26.63 -8.47 -24.03
CA PHE A 442 -25.51 -8.41 -24.98
C PHE A 442 -25.52 -9.56 -26.00
N GLY A 443 -26.13 -10.70 -25.69
CA GLY A 443 -26.20 -11.85 -26.59
C GLY A 443 -24.84 -12.49 -26.94
N ILE A 444 -23.81 -12.23 -26.17
CA ILE A 444 -22.44 -12.72 -26.35
C ILE A 444 -21.95 -13.47 -25.09
N PRO A 445 -20.91 -14.31 -25.18
CA PRO A 445 -20.30 -14.96 -24.05
C PRO A 445 -19.77 -13.97 -23.00
N ILE A 446 -20.04 -14.25 -21.72
CA ILE A 446 -19.53 -13.50 -20.57
C ILE A 446 -18.76 -14.47 -19.68
N VAL A 447 -17.47 -14.21 -19.48
CA VAL A 447 -16.63 -14.96 -18.54
C VAL A 447 -16.50 -14.16 -17.25
N ASP A 448 -16.86 -14.77 -16.13
CA ASP A 448 -16.90 -14.09 -14.82
C ASP A 448 -15.96 -14.75 -13.83
N THR A 449 -14.95 -14.01 -13.38
CA THR A 449 -13.97 -14.44 -12.39
C THR A 449 -14.33 -14.01 -10.96
N ARG A 450 -15.45 -13.29 -10.76
CA ARG A 450 -15.76 -12.59 -9.50
C ARG A 450 -17.19 -12.80 -9.00
N ALA A 451 -17.95 -13.69 -9.62
CA ALA A 451 -19.36 -13.93 -9.30
C ALA A 451 -20.25 -12.67 -9.32
N VAL A 452 -20.03 -11.81 -10.32
CA VAL A 452 -20.85 -10.60 -10.54
C VAL A 452 -22.17 -10.92 -11.20
N LEU A 453 -22.20 -11.97 -12.06
CA LEU A 453 -23.35 -12.34 -12.87
C LEU A 453 -24.50 -12.85 -12.02
N LYS A 454 -25.71 -12.33 -12.30
CA LYS A 454 -26.95 -12.79 -11.66
C LYS A 454 -27.75 -13.70 -12.59
N GLY A 455 -28.28 -14.80 -12.04
CA GLY A 455 -29.11 -15.77 -12.77
C GLY A 455 -28.28 -16.69 -13.69
N LYS A 456 -28.99 -17.47 -14.53
CA LYS A 456 -28.40 -18.46 -15.43
C LYS A 456 -28.52 -18.02 -16.89
N SER A 457 -27.50 -18.29 -17.69
CA SER A 457 -27.53 -18.19 -19.16
C SER A 457 -26.53 -19.21 -19.72
N LYS A 458 -26.84 -19.74 -20.94
CA LYS A 458 -25.88 -20.60 -21.67
C LYS A 458 -24.62 -19.87 -22.09
N LEU A 459 -24.63 -18.52 -22.09
CA LEU A 459 -23.52 -17.66 -22.45
C LEU A 459 -22.73 -17.17 -21.22
N PHE A 460 -23.06 -17.64 -20.01
CA PHE A 460 -22.36 -17.28 -18.78
C PHE A 460 -21.39 -18.37 -18.35
N TYR A 461 -20.12 -18.02 -18.26
CA TYR A 461 -19.02 -18.91 -17.90
C TYR A 461 -18.38 -18.44 -16.59
N SER A 462 -18.31 -19.30 -15.61
CA SER A 462 -17.54 -19.04 -14.37
C SER A 462 -16.07 -19.39 -14.57
N ALA A 463 -15.18 -18.50 -14.23
CA ALA A 463 -13.71 -18.67 -14.33
C ALA A 463 -13.01 -18.43 -13.00
#